data_5870288c5efcaf838053d6e1b27d5b59
#
_entry.id   5870288c5efcaf838053d6e1b27d5b59
#
_cell.length_a   1.000
_cell.length_b   1.000
_cell.length_c   1.000
_cell.angle_alpha   90.00
_cell.angle_beta   90.00
_cell.angle_gamma   90.00
#
_symmetry.space_group_name_H-M   'P 1'
#
loop_
_entity.id
_entity.type
_entity.pdbx_description
1 polymer ?
#
loop_
_entity_poly.entity_id
_entity_poly.type
_entity_poly.pdbx_seq_one_letter_code
_entity_poly.pdbx_strand_id
1 'polypeptide(L)'
;MIKIDLLKNHPDAIPVLANIWHEVLGKIWFPELTTQEIESLTYDELGHPDETTSFVALFDEIPVGFCTFKLKEEFRADLGPWLADVVVAPKHQKQGIGKMLVDVAVRQAKERGFEKLYLFAFDPTIPEYYKRLGWSQICMDEFQSHPVTVMEMEL
;
A
#
# COMPACT_ATOMS: atom_id res chain seq x y z
N MET A 1 12.98 -12.66 -11.84
CA MET A 1 13.61 -11.78 -10.85
C MET A 1 12.67 -10.61 -10.52
N ILE A 2 12.53 -10.27 -9.26
CA ILE A 2 11.67 -9.16 -8.82
C ILE A 2 12.49 -7.89 -8.68
N LYS A 3 11.94 -6.79 -9.20
CA LYS A 3 12.51 -5.46 -9.09
C LYS A 3 11.45 -4.52 -8.54
N ILE A 4 11.82 -3.68 -7.58
CA ILE A 4 10.95 -2.62 -7.06
C ILE A 4 11.45 -1.28 -7.61
N ASP A 5 10.54 -0.50 -8.17
CA ASP A 5 10.87 0.81 -8.72
C ASP A 5 9.74 1.80 -8.40
N LEU A 6 10.02 3.07 -8.61
CA LEU A 6 9.01 4.11 -8.47
C LEU A 6 7.95 3.94 -9.56
N LEU A 7 6.70 4.01 -9.19
CA LEU A 7 5.58 3.87 -10.14
C LEU A 7 5.63 4.95 -11.22
N LYS A 8 6.09 6.16 -10.89
CA LYS A 8 6.20 7.25 -11.86
C LYS A 8 7.07 6.91 -13.06
N ASN A 9 8.00 5.96 -12.91
CA ASN A 9 8.85 5.49 -14.00
C ASN A 9 8.16 4.43 -14.87
N HIS A 10 6.99 3.96 -14.45
CA HIS A 10 6.24 2.88 -15.11
C HIS A 10 4.75 3.21 -15.18
N PRO A 11 4.36 4.36 -15.78
CA PRO A 11 2.94 4.74 -15.82
C PRO A 11 2.07 3.72 -16.56
N ASP A 12 2.64 2.95 -17.49
CA ASP A 12 1.94 1.90 -18.21
C ASP A 12 1.50 0.75 -17.31
N ALA A 13 2.08 0.65 -16.10
CA ALA A 13 1.72 -0.36 -15.14
C ALA A 13 0.35 -0.08 -14.47
N ILE A 14 -0.10 1.17 -14.49
CA ILE A 14 -1.28 1.59 -13.71
C ILE A 14 -2.54 0.80 -14.05
N PRO A 15 -2.91 0.56 -15.33
CA PRO A 15 -4.09 -0.26 -15.62
C PRO A 15 -4.01 -1.67 -15.04
N VAL A 16 -2.84 -2.30 -15.13
CA VAL A 16 -2.61 -3.65 -14.56
C VAL A 16 -2.74 -3.62 -13.05
N LEU A 17 -2.13 -2.61 -12.40
CA LEU A 17 -2.17 -2.46 -10.95
C LEU A 17 -3.58 -2.16 -10.44
N ALA A 18 -4.37 -1.39 -11.18
CA ALA A 18 -5.77 -1.13 -10.83
C ALA A 18 -6.58 -2.43 -10.80
N ASN A 19 -6.35 -3.33 -11.76
CA ASN A 19 -7.00 -4.63 -11.78
C ASN A 19 -6.56 -5.50 -10.59
N ILE A 20 -5.29 -5.49 -10.25
CA ILE A 20 -4.76 -6.22 -9.08
C ILE A 20 -5.39 -5.68 -7.80
N TRP A 21 -5.44 -4.35 -7.65
CA TRP A 21 -6.04 -3.72 -6.48
C TRP A 21 -7.52 -4.11 -6.34
N HIS A 22 -8.26 -4.06 -7.45
CA HIS A 22 -9.67 -4.43 -7.46
C HIS A 22 -9.85 -5.90 -7.05
N GLU A 23 -9.02 -6.80 -7.56
CA GLU A 23 -9.13 -8.22 -7.25
C GLU A 23 -8.79 -8.53 -5.79
N VAL A 24 -7.76 -7.88 -5.23
CA VAL A 24 -7.27 -8.17 -3.87
C VAL A 24 -8.07 -7.42 -2.80
N LEU A 25 -8.39 -6.16 -3.04
CA LEU A 25 -9.04 -5.30 -2.05
C LEU A 25 -10.41 -4.80 -2.49
N GLY A 26 -10.50 -4.30 -3.73
CA GLY A 26 -11.63 -3.52 -4.16
C GLY A 26 -12.95 -4.27 -4.11
N LYS A 27 -13.01 -5.46 -4.68
CA LYS A 27 -14.27 -6.21 -4.78
C LYS A 27 -14.82 -6.65 -3.42
N ILE A 28 -13.96 -6.68 -2.39
CA ILE A 28 -14.37 -7.06 -1.03
C ILE A 28 -14.71 -5.81 -0.21
N TRP A 29 -13.83 -4.80 -0.22
CA TRP A 29 -13.93 -3.65 0.68
C TRP A 29 -14.50 -2.39 0.04
N PHE A 30 -14.38 -2.25 -1.30
CA PHE A 30 -14.85 -1.09 -2.04
C PHE A 30 -15.52 -1.51 -3.34
N PRO A 31 -16.59 -2.32 -3.26
CA PRO A 31 -17.21 -2.89 -4.48
C PRO A 31 -17.81 -1.83 -5.42
N GLU A 32 -18.07 -0.63 -4.93
CA GLU A 32 -18.59 0.48 -5.72
C GLU A 32 -17.54 1.17 -6.60
N LEU A 33 -16.24 0.93 -6.35
CA LEU A 33 -15.19 1.54 -7.16
C LEU A 33 -14.87 0.70 -8.39
N THR A 34 -14.85 1.33 -9.56
CA THR A 34 -14.45 0.68 -10.81
C THR A 34 -12.95 0.72 -10.99
N THR A 35 -12.41 -0.14 -11.86
CA THR A 35 -10.98 -0.11 -12.18
C THR A 35 -10.58 1.22 -12.82
N GLN A 36 -11.45 1.84 -13.63
CA GLN A 36 -11.20 3.14 -14.23
C GLN A 36 -11.06 4.24 -13.17
N GLU A 37 -11.90 4.18 -12.13
CA GLU A 37 -11.80 5.14 -11.03
C GLU A 37 -10.49 4.98 -10.25
N ILE A 38 -10.05 3.74 -10.04
CA ILE A 38 -8.77 3.46 -9.38
C ILE A 38 -7.61 3.96 -10.23
N GLU A 39 -7.65 3.75 -11.55
CA GLU A 39 -6.63 4.28 -12.46
C GLU A 39 -6.54 5.79 -12.35
N SER A 40 -7.68 6.47 -12.39
CA SER A 40 -7.75 7.94 -12.30
C SER A 40 -7.16 8.46 -11.00
N LEU A 41 -7.50 7.82 -9.88
CA LEU A 41 -6.96 8.19 -8.57
C LEU A 41 -5.44 8.01 -8.52
N THR A 42 -4.96 6.92 -9.11
CA THR A 42 -3.52 6.62 -9.12
C THR A 42 -2.75 7.63 -9.98
N TYR A 43 -3.28 7.97 -11.16
CA TYR A 43 -2.68 9.00 -12.00
C TYR A 43 -2.65 10.35 -11.29
N ASP A 44 -3.74 10.70 -10.60
CA ASP A 44 -3.80 11.95 -9.84
C ASP A 44 -2.73 11.98 -8.74
N GLU A 45 -2.55 10.89 -8.01
CA GLU A 45 -1.54 10.79 -6.96
C GLU A 45 -0.11 10.98 -7.49
N LEU A 46 0.18 10.52 -8.71
CA LEU A 46 1.49 10.75 -9.33
C LEU A 46 1.81 12.23 -9.52
N GLY A 47 0.79 13.08 -9.61
CA GLY A 47 0.94 14.53 -9.70
C GLY A 47 1.29 15.21 -8.38
N HIS A 48 1.32 14.47 -7.27
CA HIS A 48 1.55 15.02 -5.92
C HIS A 48 2.65 14.24 -5.20
N PRO A 49 3.90 14.24 -5.73
CA PRO A 49 4.98 13.40 -5.19
C PRO A 49 5.41 13.75 -3.78
N ASP A 50 5.14 14.97 -3.32
CA ASP A 50 5.45 15.37 -1.94
C ASP A 50 4.52 14.72 -0.93
N GLU A 51 3.30 14.39 -1.34
CA GLU A 51 2.26 13.81 -0.49
C GLU A 51 2.17 12.30 -0.60
N THR A 52 2.40 11.77 -1.80
CA THR A 52 2.20 10.36 -2.10
C THR A 52 3.31 9.84 -3.00
N THR A 53 3.92 8.74 -2.59
CA THR A 53 4.93 8.04 -3.39
C THR A 53 4.51 6.58 -3.54
N SER A 54 4.36 6.12 -4.78
CA SER A 54 4.00 4.74 -5.07
C SER A 54 5.17 3.97 -5.65
N PHE A 55 5.27 2.69 -5.26
CA PHE A 55 6.29 1.76 -5.73
C PHE A 55 5.62 0.59 -6.42
N VAL A 56 6.22 0.12 -7.52
CA VAL A 56 5.72 -1.02 -8.28
C VAL A 56 6.70 -2.18 -8.18
N ALA A 57 6.16 -3.38 -8.01
CA ALA A 57 6.95 -4.61 -8.10
C ALA A 57 6.80 -5.18 -9.51
N LEU A 58 7.93 -5.44 -10.15
CA LEU A 58 8.01 -5.97 -11.51
C LEU A 58 8.65 -7.35 -11.48
N PHE A 59 7.98 -8.33 -12.06
CA PHE A 59 8.54 -9.66 -12.28
C PHE A 59 8.85 -9.77 -13.78
N ASP A 60 10.14 -9.77 -14.13
CA ASP A 60 10.58 -9.78 -15.53
C ASP A 60 9.84 -8.72 -16.36
N GLU A 61 9.79 -7.49 -15.84
CA GLU A 61 9.15 -6.31 -16.42
C GLU A 61 7.60 -6.34 -16.38
N ILE A 62 6.99 -7.36 -15.78
CA ILE A 62 5.53 -7.45 -15.65
C ILE A 62 5.10 -6.94 -14.26
N PRO A 63 4.17 -5.97 -14.20
CA PRO A 63 3.68 -5.47 -12.90
C PRO A 63 2.93 -6.57 -12.14
N VAL A 64 3.35 -6.85 -10.90
CA VAL A 64 2.76 -7.91 -10.08
C VAL A 64 2.30 -7.42 -8.70
N GLY A 65 2.57 -6.19 -8.36
CA GLY A 65 2.14 -5.62 -7.09
C GLY A 65 2.58 -4.18 -6.93
N PHE A 66 2.06 -3.51 -5.91
CA PHE A 66 2.49 -2.15 -5.59
C PHE A 66 2.19 -1.82 -4.14
N CYS A 67 2.72 -0.69 -3.69
CA CYS A 67 2.37 -0.08 -2.41
C CYS A 67 2.48 1.44 -2.53
N THR A 68 1.91 2.13 -1.55
CA THR A 68 1.89 3.59 -1.55
C THR A 68 2.33 4.10 -0.18
N PHE A 69 3.22 5.08 -0.19
CA PHE A 69 3.58 5.88 0.97
C PHE A 69 2.77 7.17 0.90
N LYS A 70 2.01 7.47 1.96
CA LYS A 70 1.18 8.68 2.04
C LYS A 70 1.52 9.48 3.29
N LEU A 71 1.62 10.80 3.17
CA LEU A 71 1.84 11.65 4.34
C LEU A 71 0.62 11.67 5.26
N LYS A 72 -0.58 11.60 4.72
CA LYS A 72 -1.84 11.76 5.48
C LYS A 72 -2.93 10.79 5.04
N GLU A 73 -3.72 10.39 6.00
CA GLU A 73 -5.00 9.70 5.79
C GLU A 73 -6.09 10.47 6.52
N GLU A 74 -7.21 10.71 5.85
CA GLU A 74 -8.27 11.57 6.39
C GLU A 74 -8.92 11.01 7.65
N PHE A 75 -9.08 9.69 7.74
CA PHE A 75 -9.79 9.10 8.89
C PHE A 75 -9.01 9.21 10.21
N ARG A 76 -7.69 9.40 10.13
CA ARG A 76 -6.81 9.57 11.30
C ARG A 76 -5.79 10.66 10.99
N ALA A 77 -6.28 11.90 10.91
CA ALA A 77 -5.44 13.07 10.61
C ALA A 77 -4.37 13.33 11.68
N ASP A 78 -4.52 12.72 12.86
CA ASP A 78 -3.57 12.82 13.96
C ASP A 78 -2.34 11.92 13.81
N LEU A 79 -2.36 10.97 12.88
CA LEU A 79 -1.27 10.03 12.64
C LEU A 79 -0.72 10.18 11.22
N GLY A 80 0.50 9.79 11.06
CA GLY A 80 1.16 9.76 9.75
C GLY A 80 2.68 9.73 9.90
N PRO A 81 3.42 9.39 8.83
CA PRO A 81 2.93 8.98 7.50
C PRO A 81 2.38 7.55 7.47
N TRP A 82 1.83 7.15 6.32
CA TRP A 82 1.13 5.89 6.17
C TRP A 82 1.70 5.03 5.05
N LEU A 83 1.71 3.73 5.30
CA LEU A 83 1.86 2.70 4.27
C LEU A 83 0.47 2.25 3.86
N ALA A 84 0.16 2.32 2.59
CA ALA A 84 -1.17 1.99 2.06
C ALA A 84 -1.06 1.12 0.81
N ASP A 85 -2.17 0.49 0.44
CA ASP A 85 -2.34 -0.21 -0.83
C ASP A 85 -1.29 -1.29 -1.11
N VAL A 86 -0.84 -2.01 -0.09
CA VAL A 86 0.09 -3.12 -0.30
C VAL A 86 -0.69 -4.28 -0.91
N VAL A 87 -0.53 -4.47 -2.21
CA VAL A 87 -1.20 -5.55 -2.94
C VAL A 87 -0.22 -6.31 -3.82
N VAL A 88 -0.42 -7.61 -3.91
CA VAL A 88 0.34 -8.50 -4.80
C VAL A 88 -0.65 -9.38 -5.54
N ALA A 89 -0.45 -9.54 -6.85
CA ALA A 89 -1.32 -10.38 -7.67
C ALA A 89 -1.41 -11.79 -7.05
N PRO A 90 -2.62 -12.39 -7.00
CA PRO A 90 -2.82 -13.65 -6.30
C PRO A 90 -1.82 -14.76 -6.67
N LYS A 91 -1.50 -14.91 -7.95
CA LYS A 91 -0.57 -15.96 -8.39
C LYS A 91 0.89 -15.67 -8.06
N HIS A 92 1.20 -14.48 -7.56
CA HIS A 92 2.55 -14.09 -7.15
C HIS A 92 2.68 -13.89 -5.64
N GLN A 93 1.63 -14.20 -4.88
CA GLN A 93 1.66 -14.11 -3.42
C GLN A 93 2.53 -15.23 -2.82
N LYS A 94 2.93 -15.05 -1.55
CA LYS A 94 3.74 -16.01 -0.79
C LYS A 94 5.14 -16.24 -1.36
N GLN A 95 5.66 -15.23 -2.08
CA GLN A 95 7.02 -15.27 -2.65
C GLN A 95 7.90 -14.14 -2.09
N GLY A 96 7.43 -13.45 -1.05
CA GLY A 96 8.19 -12.37 -0.41
C GLY A 96 8.06 -11.00 -1.08
N ILE A 97 7.20 -10.86 -2.09
CA ILE A 97 7.03 -9.57 -2.81
C ILE A 97 6.40 -8.53 -1.91
N GLY A 98 5.38 -8.90 -1.12
CA GLY A 98 4.75 -7.98 -0.18
C GLY A 98 5.77 -7.42 0.82
N LYS A 99 6.65 -8.29 1.35
CA LYS A 99 7.71 -7.84 2.25
C LYS A 99 8.68 -6.88 1.56
N MET A 100 9.05 -7.14 0.32
CA MET A 100 9.92 -6.24 -0.44
C MET A 100 9.29 -4.86 -0.59
N LEU A 101 7.99 -4.79 -0.87
CA LEU A 101 7.25 -3.53 -0.98
C LEU A 101 7.21 -2.80 0.36
N VAL A 102 6.91 -3.50 1.44
CA VAL A 102 6.90 -2.92 2.79
C VAL A 102 8.28 -2.37 3.14
N ASP A 103 9.35 -3.13 2.86
CA ASP A 103 10.72 -2.70 3.17
C ASP A 103 11.10 -1.42 2.42
N VAL A 104 10.68 -1.27 1.17
CA VAL A 104 10.94 -0.05 0.39
C VAL A 104 10.22 1.14 0.99
N ALA A 105 8.96 0.98 1.39
CA ALA A 105 8.20 2.07 2.02
C ALA A 105 8.80 2.45 3.37
N VAL A 106 9.24 1.49 4.16
CA VAL A 106 9.91 1.73 5.45
C VAL A 106 11.20 2.53 5.21
N ARG A 107 11.98 2.16 4.21
CA ARG A 107 13.20 2.88 3.85
C ARG A 107 12.90 4.32 3.43
N GLN A 108 11.87 4.52 2.62
CA GLN A 108 11.43 5.84 2.20
C GLN A 108 11.12 6.72 3.41
N ALA A 109 10.38 6.19 4.37
CA ALA A 109 10.03 6.91 5.58
C ALA A 109 11.26 7.28 6.41
N LYS A 110 12.20 6.34 6.57
CA LYS A 110 13.45 6.60 7.28
C LYS A 110 14.29 7.68 6.61
N GLU A 111 14.46 7.60 5.30
CA GLU A 111 15.25 8.56 4.53
C GLU A 111 14.67 9.96 4.59
N ARG A 112 13.35 10.07 4.74
CA ARG A 112 12.67 11.35 4.89
C ARG A 112 12.66 11.87 6.34
N GLY A 113 13.25 11.13 7.28
CA GLY A 113 13.42 11.56 8.66
C GLY A 113 12.23 11.31 9.58
N PHE A 114 11.27 10.49 9.18
CA PHE A 114 10.16 10.15 10.04
C PHE A 114 10.55 9.14 11.11
N GLU A 115 9.93 9.22 12.28
CA GLU A 115 10.22 8.33 13.40
C GLU A 115 9.33 7.10 13.42
N LYS A 116 8.15 7.19 12.81
CA LYS A 116 7.17 6.11 12.75
C LYS A 116 6.50 6.04 11.39
N LEU A 117 6.00 4.85 11.07
CA LEU A 117 5.17 4.62 9.90
C LEU A 117 3.94 3.86 10.37
N TYR A 118 2.78 4.19 9.83
CA TYR A 118 1.50 3.61 10.21
C TYR A 118 0.86 2.86 9.05
N LEU A 119 0.02 1.89 9.37
CA LEU A 119 -0.86 1.26 8.39
C LEU A 119 -2.19 0.92 9.05
N PHE A 120 -3.21 0.65 8.25
CA PHE A 120 -4.43 0.05 8.74
C PHE A 120 -4.82 -1.12 7.83
N ALA A 121 -5.39 -2.16 8.44
CA ALA A 121 -5.75 -3.39 7.74
C ALA A 121 -7.23 -3.68 7.95
N PHE A 122 -7.95 -3.97 6.87
CA PHE A 122 -9.36 -4.36 6.92
C PHE A 122 -9.52 -5.81 7.36
N ASP A 123 -8.70 -6.71 6.84
CA ASP A 123 -8.79 -8.13 7.12
C ASP A 123 -8.17 -8.42 8.49
N PRO A 124 -8.91 -9.03 9.43
CA PRO A 124 -8.39 -9.29 10.77
C PRO A 124 -7.25 -10.31 10.82
N THR A 125 -6.97 -11.02 9.73
CA THR A 125 -5.85 -11.97 9.67
C THR A 125 -4.53 -11.32 9.27
N ILE A 126 -4.58 -10.14 8.64
CA ILE A 126 -3.40 -9.44 8.15
C ILE A 126 -2.47 -8.92 9.26
N PRO A 127 -2.97 -8.45 10.43
CA PRO A 127 -2.09 -7.98 11.49
C PRO A 127 -1.01 -8.97 11.92
N GLU A 128 -1.28 -10.26 11.91
CA GLU A 128 -0.26 -11.27 12.28
C GLU A 128 0.91 -11.27 11.30
N TYR A 129 0.64 -11.07 10.02
CA TYR A 129 1.69 -10.94 9.00
C TYR A 129 2.59 -9.74 9.31
N TYR A 130 1.99 -8.58 9.60
CA TYR A 130 2.76 -7.37 9.90
C TYR A 130 3.50 -7.45 11.22
N LYS A 131 2.93 -8.12 12.23
CA LYS A 131 3.64 -8.35 13.49
C LYS A 131 4.94 -9.11 13.27
N ARG A 132 4.93 -10.11 12.38
CA ARG A 132 6.15 -10.85 12.03
C ARG A 132 7.18 -9.98 11.34
N LEU A 133 6.76 -8.88 10.71
CA LEU A 133 7.66 -7.91 10.07
C LEU A 133 8.11 -6.79 11.02
N GLY A 134 7.71 -6.83 12.29
CA GLY A 134 8.13 -5.86 13.29
C GLY A 134 7.13 -4.75 13.60
N TRP A 135 5.90 -4.84 13.09
CA TRP A 135 4.85 -3.88 13.36
C TRP A 135 4.09 -4.22 14.64
N SER A 136 3.56 -3.20 15.32
CA SER A 136 2.78 -3.34 16.55
C SER A 136 1.37 -2.79 16.33
N GLN A 137 0.38 -3.51 16.84
CA GLN A 137 -1.00 -3.03 16.84
C GLN A 137 -1.16 -1.94 17.91
N ILE A 138 -1.75 -0.80 17.56
CA ILE A 138 -1.97 0.29 18.50
C ILE A 138 -3.44 0.50 18.85
N CYS A 139 -4.36 0.26 17.92
CA CYS A 139 -5.80 0.38 18.22
C CYS A 139 -6.64 -0.25 17.12
N MET A 140 -7.94 -0.36 17.40
CA MET A 140 -8.96 -0.64 16.39
C MET A 140 -9.63 0.68 16.04
N ASP A 141 -10.07 0.82 14.81
CA ASP A 141 -10.77 2.01 14.33
C ASP A 141 -11.75 1.60 13.24
N GLU A 142 -12.38 2.57 12.60
CA GLU A 142 -13.33 2.34 11.53
C GLU A 142 -13.03 3.25 10.35
N PHE A 143 -13.04 2.68 9.15
CA PHE A 143 -12.84 3.41 7.90
C PHE A 143 -13.95 3.04 6.93
N GLN A 144 -14.75 4.04 6.52
CA GLN A 144 -15.90 3.86 5.62
C GLN A 144 -16.82 2.69 6.06
N SER A 145 -17.17 2.69 7.36
CA SER A 145 -18.02 1.68 8.00
C SER A 145 -17.40 0.28 8.11
N HIS A 146 -16.11 0.13 7.80
CA HIS A 146 -15.39 -1.13 7.99
C HIS A 146 -14.49 -1.04 9.20
N PRO A 147 -14.48 -2.05 10.09
CA PRO A 147 -13.51 -2.09 11.17
C PRO A 147 -12.12 -2.30 10.61
N VAL A 148 -11.14 -1.59 11.16
CA VAL A 148 -9.75 -1.69 10.74
C VAL A 148 -8.84 -1.82 11.96
N THR A 149 -7.73 -2.52 11.79
CA THR A 149 -6.66 -2.61 12.78
C THR A 149 -5.59 -1.61 12.40
N VAL A 150 -5.28 -0.68 13.31
CA VAL A 150 -4.23 0.32 13.09
C VAL A 150 -2.93 -0.18 13.70
N MET A 151 -1.87 -0.11 12.94
CA MET A 151 -0.55 -0.60 13.34
C MET A 151 0.51 0.46 13.12
N GLU A 152 1.61 0.35 13.86
CA GLU A 152 2.76 1.24 13.70
C GLU A 152 4.07 0.47 13.68
N MET A 153 5.07 1.06 13.04
CA MET A 153 6.46 0.61 13.08
C MET A 153 7.34 1.79 13.48
N GLU A 154 8.22 1.57 14.45
CA GLU A 154 9.25 2.54 14.79
C GLU A 154 10.40 2.43 13.79
N LEU A 155 10.86 3.57 13.32
CA LEU A 155 11.88 3.66 12.28
C LEU A 155 13.30 3.92 12.80
#